data_4c1152944c7a7bee7038e833d83a9b16
#
_entry.id   4c1152944c7a7bee7038e833d83a9b16
#
_cell.length_a   1.000
_cell.length_b   1.000
_cell.length_c   1.000
_cell.angle_alpha   90.00
_cell.angle_beta   90.00
_cell.angle_gamma   90.00
#
_symmetry.space_group_name_H-M   'P 1'
#
loop_
_entity.id
_entity.type
_entity.pdbx_description
1 polymer ?
#
loop_
_entity_poly.entity_id
_entity_poly.type
_entity_poly.pdbx_seq_one_letter_code
_entity_poly.pdbx_strand_id
1 'polypeptide(L)'
;MSRESAPPASAPAGREAAPRSIRIAPVRKSIVVETGVAHAFAVFTAGIDRWWPHDKGIGPGPIACSVIEPFVGGRWYTRHADGSEVTVGHVRVWEPGARLVVGWEISAQWKPDARVELASEVEVRFIAEGPARTRVELEHRDFERMGKADGESMRGHVDGGWPGMLECYAREAARNGSAP
;
A
#
# COMPACT_ATOMS: atom_id res chain seq x y z
N MET A 1 -37.68 24.74 65.65
CA MET A 1 -37.92 24.65 64.20
C MET A 1 -36.62 24.96 63.49
N SER A 2 -35.82 23.91 63.30
CA SER A 2 -34.49 24.00 62.64
C SER A 2 -34.63 23.67 61.19
N ARG A 3 -34.28 24.56 60.28
CA ARG A 3 -34.23 24.35 58.85
C ARG A 3 -32.88 23.72 58.49
N GLU A 4 -32.92 22.49 58.03
CA GLU A 4 -31.82 21.74 57.46
C GLU A 4 -31.61 22.21 56.00
N SER A 5 -30.40 22.75 55.73
CA SER A 5 -30.01 23.17 54.40
C SER A 5 -29.40 21.99 53.63
N ALA A 6 -29.97 21.65 52.51
CA ALA A 6 -29.43 20.66 51.61
C ALA A 6 -28.13 21.15 50.92
N PRO A 7 -27.14 20.24 50.63
CA PRO A 7 -25.94 20.62 49.91
C PRO A 7 -26.18 20.81 48.40
N PRO A 8 -25.39 21.64 47.73
CA PRO A 8 -25.55 21.91 46.32
C PRO A 8 -25.14 20.69 45.45
N ALA A 9 -25.90 20.43 44.43
CA ALA A 9 -25.67 19.38 43.44
C ALA A 9 -24.33 19.58 42.72
N SER A 10 -23.54 18.52 42.69
CA SER A 10 -22.28 18.46 41.95
C SER A 10 -22.54 18.61 40.45
N ALA A 11 -21.79 19.51 39.80
CA ALA A 11 -21.79 19.68 38.36
C ALA A 11 -21.29 18.41 37.63
N PRO A 12 -21.81 18.08 36.43
CA PRO A 12 -21.34 16.92 35.71
C PRO A 12 -19.90 17.13 35.24
N ALA A 13 -19.05 16.15 35.54
CA ALA A 13 -17.67 16.11 35.04
C ALA A 13 -17.64 16.23 33.52
N GLY A 14 -16.81 17.15 33.05
CA GLY A 14 -16.61 17.41 31.64
C GLY A 14 -16.26 16.12 30.90
N ARG A 15 -16.97 15.82 29.84
CA ARG A 15 -16.61 14.78 28.86
C ARG A 15 -15.23 15.14 28.30
N GLU A 16 -14.23 14.43 28.74
CA GLU A 16 -12.90 14.44 28.15
C GLU A 16 -13.06 14.05 26.66
N ALA A 17 -12.76 14.98 25.76
CA ALA A 17 -12.84 14.75 24.34
C ALA A 17 -11.83 13.65 24.00
N ALA A 18 -12.30 12.55 23.42
CA ALA A 18 -11.44 11.49 22.92
C ALA A 18 -10.32 12.08 22.04
N PRO A 19 -9.07 11.61 22.16
CA PRO A 19 -7.97 12.13 21.36
C PRO A 19 -8.34 12.05 19.87
N ARG A 20 -8.29 13.19 19.20
CA ARG A 20 -8.52 13.25 17.75
C ARG A 20 -7.45 12.41 17.08
N SER A 21 -7.83 11.26 16.54
CA SER A 21 -6.92 10.42 15.76
C SER A 21 -6.39 11.25 14.60
N ILE A 22 -5.08 11.36 14.51
CA ILE A 22 -4.42 11.96 13.33
C ILE A 22 -4.79 11.10 12.15
N ARG A 23 -5.32 11.71 11.07
CA ARG A 23 -5.54 11.05 9.80
C ARG A 23 -4.72 11.73 8.73
N ILE A 24 -3.95 10.95 8.00
CA ILE A 24 -3.18 11.40 6.84
C ILE A 24 -3.93 10.96 5.59
N ALA A 25 -4.18 11.90 4.68
CA ALA A 25 -4.94 11.62 3.46
C ALA A 25 -4.24 10.53 2.62
N PRO A 26 -4.96 9.53 2.10
CA PRO A 26 -4.39 8.51 1.24
C PRO A 26 -3.86 9.10 -0.07
N VAL A 27 -2.91 8.40 -0.68
CA VAL A 27 -2.49 8.63 -2.05
C VAL A 27 -3.36 7.76 -2.96
N ARG A 28 -3.97 8.35 -3.99
CA ARG A 28 -4.78 7.64 -4.97
C ARG A 28 -4.24 7.90 -6.36
N LYS A 29 -4.05 6.84 -7.12
CA LYS A 29 -3.63 6.87 -8.52
C LYS A 29 -4.49 5.92 -9.33
N SER A 30 -4.61 6.18 -10.63
CA SER A 30 -5.33 5.32 -11.53
C SER A 30 -4.64 5.30 -12.89
N ILE A 31 -4.65 4.16 -13.55
CA ILE A 31 -4.18 3.99 -14.91
C ILE A 31 -5.09 3.02 -15.65
N VAL A 32 -5.21 3.20 -16.95
CA VAL A 32 -5.93 2.26 -17.81
C VAL A 32 -4.90 1.48 -18.62
N VAL A 33 -5.11 0.17 -18.72
CA VAL A 33 -4.32 -0.74 -19.56
C VAL A 33 -5.22 -1.42 -20.56
N GLU A 34 -4.74 -1.52 -21.80
CA GLU A 34 -5.49 -2.11 -22.92
C GLU A 34 -5.30 -3.63 -22.93
N THR A 35 -5.81 -4.26 -21.87
CA THR A 35 -5.81 -5.73 -21.71
C THR A 35 -6.92 -6.16 -20.76
N GLY A 36 -7.31 -7.45 -20.82
CA GLY A 36 -8.32 -8.02 -19.94
C GLY A 36 -7.88 -8.09 -18.47
N VAL A 37 -8.84 -8.05 -17.57
CA VAL A 37 -8.63 -7.92 -16.12
C VAL A 37 -7.77 -9.04 -15.53
N ALA A 38 -7.91 -10.28 -15.99
CA ALA A 38 -7.10 -11.40 -15.52
C ALA A 38 -5.62 -11.24 -15.88
N HIS A 39 -5.33 -10.77 -17.11
CA HIS A 39 -3.97 -10.50 -17.54
C HIS A 39 -3.39 -9.28 -16.82
N ALA A 40 -4.16 -8.20 -16.68
CA ALA A 40 -3.76 -7.02 -15.92
C ALA A 40 -3.33 -7.38 -14.50
N PHE A 41 -4.11 -8.20 -13.80
CA PHE A 41 -3.78 -8.71 -12.46
C PHE A 41 -2.51 -9.57 -12.48
N ALA A 42 -2.39 -10.51 -13.43
CA ALA A 42 -1.22 -11.40 -13.53
C ALA A 42 0.07 -10.63 -13.79
N VAL A 43 0.05 -9.62 -14.66
CA VAL A 43 1.22 -8.75 -14.91
C VAL A 43 1.60 -7.97 -13.66
N PHE A 44 0.61 -7.43 -12.94
CA PHE A 44 0.89 -6.67 -11.72
C PHE A 44 1.54 -7.54 -10.65
N THR A 45 1.08 -8.76 -10.47
CA THR A 45 1.44 -9.69 -9.40
C THR A 45 2.58 -10.66 -9.79
N ALA A 46 2.26 -11.73 -10.49
CA ALA A 46 3.25 -12.72 -10.93
C ALA A 46 4.31 -12.13 -11.86
N GLY A 47 3.95 -11.08 -12.58
CA GLY A 47 4.84 -10.35 -13.49
C GLY A 47 5.60 -9.21 -12.88
N ILE A 48 5.56 -9.00 -11.56
CA ILE A 48 6.13 -7.82 -10.90
C ILE A 48 7.60 -7.60 -11.23
N ASP A 49 8.36 -8.67 -11.37
CA ASP A 49 9.79 -8.61 -11.70
C ASP A 49 10.08 -7.92 -13.04
N ARG A 50 9.18 -7.98 -13.99
CA ARG A 50 9.36 -7.40 -15.33
C ARG A 50 9.09 -5.91 -15.41
N TRP A 51 8.37 -5.34 -14.44
CA TRP A 51 8.02 -3.92 -14.48
C TRP A 51 8.49 -3.12 -13.27
N TRP A 52 8.77 -3.78 -12.13
CA TRP A 52 9.34 -3.10 -10.96
C TRP A 52 10.78 -2.68 -11.26
N PRO A 53 11.14 -1.38 -11.08
CA PRO A 53 12.49 -0.92 -11.39
C PRO A 53 13.55 -1.54 -10.47
N HIS A 54 14.51 -2.23 -11.06
CA HIS A 54 15.57 -2.92 -10.31
C HIS A 54 16.62 -1.98 -9.71
N ASP A 55 16.70 -0.75 -10.20
CA ASP A 55 17.57 0.31 -9.70
C ASP A 55 17.00 1.12 -8.53
N LYS A 56 15.72 0.89 -8.19
CA LYS A 56 14.99 1.58 -7.12
C LYS A 56 14.63 0.64 -5.96
N GLY A 57 15.52 -0.28 -5.64
CA GLY A 57 15.36 -1.23 -4.54
C GLY A 57 15.74 -0.65 -3.19
N ILE A 58 15.14 -1.24 -2.15
CA ILE A 58 15.54 -1.04 -0.76
C ILE A 58 16.45 -2.20 -0.40
N GLY A 59 17.72 -1.91 -0.09
CA GLY A 59 18.68 -2.97 0.26
C GLY A 59 20.08 -2.72 -0.30
N PRO A 60 20.97 -3.73 -0.18
CA PRO A 60 22.39 -3.57 -0.46
C PRO A 60 22.72 -3.73 -1.98
N GLY A 61 22.21 -2.87 -2.83
CA GLY A 61 22.53 -2.88 -4.25
C GLY A 61 21.35 -3.19 -5.16
N PRO A 62 21.59 -3.50 -6.44
CA PRO A 62 20.53 -3.74 -7.42
C PRO A 62 19.65 -4.94 -7.07
N ILE A 63 18.37 -4.82 -7.36
CA ILE A 63 17.42 -5.93 -7.28
C ILE A 63 17.75 -6.94 -8.39
N ALA A 64 17.91 -8.23 -8.02
CA ALA A 64 18.01 -9.33 -8.96
C ALA A 64 16.64 -9.85 -9.39
N CYS A 65 15.66 -9.88 -8.46
CA CYS A 65 14.27 -10.16 -8.77
C CYS A 65 13.31 -9.61 -7.71
N SER A 66 12.07 -9.34 -8.13
CA SER A 66 10.94 -8.98 -7.26
C SER A 66 9.88 -10.06 -7.29
N VAL A 67 9.31 -10.42 -6.15
CA VAL A 67 8.32 -11.50 -6.03
C VAL A 67 7.18 -11.07 -5.12
N ILE A 68 5.93 -11.35 -5.54
CA ILE A 68 4.75 -11.35 -4.68
C ILE A 68 4.24 -12.78 -4.58
N GLU A 69 4.25 -13.37 -3.40
CA GLU A 69 3.73 -14.72 -3.16
C GLU A 69 2.19 -14.71 -3.25
N PRO A 70 1.56 -15.63 -4.00
CA PRO A 70 0.16 -15.53 -4.43
C PRO A 70 -0.85 -16.05 -3.40
N PHE A 71 -0.74 -15.66 -2.14
CA PHE A 71 -1.66 -16.05 -1.07
C PHE A 71 -1.65 -15.05 0.09
N VAL A 72 -2.72 -15.03 0.88
CA VAL A 72 -2.82 -14.21 2.09
C VAL A 72 -1.76 -14.67 3.10
N GLY A 73 -0.96 -13.73 3.61
CA GLY A 73 0.21 -13.99 4.44
C GLY A 73 1.50 -14.22 3.66
N GLY A 74 1.44 -14.34 2.34
CA GLY A 74 2.61 -14.37 1.48
C GLY A 74 3.36 -13.05 1.49
N ARG A 75 4.63 -13.07 1.13
CA ARG A 75 5.49 -11.89 1.11
C ARG A 75 5.49 -11.20 -0.25
N TRP A 76 5.60 -9.89 -0.24
CA TRP A 76 6.23 -9.15 -1.31
C TRP A 76 7.67 -8.87 -0.89
N TYR A 77 8.62 -9.38 -1.65
CA TYR A 77 10.04 -9.21 -1.34
C TYR A 77 10.86 -9.00 -2.61
N THR A 78 12.05 -8.43 -2.40
CA THR A 78 13.08 -8.33 -3.43
C THR A 78 14.29 -9.16 -3.04
N ARG A 79 14.91 -9.82 -4.03
CA ARG A 79 16.20 -10.49 -3.87
C ARG A 79 17.27 -9.66 -4.56
N HIS A 80 18.39 -9.48 -3.91
CA HIS A 80 19.49 -8.68 -4.38
C HIS A 80 20.60 -9.56 -5.00
N ALA A 81 21.55 -8.93 -5.73
CA ALA A 81 22.62 -9.64 -6.43
C ALA A 81 23.56 -10.44 -5.50
N ASP A 82 23.66 -10.05 -4.23
CA ASP A 82 24.42 -10.76 -3.19
C ASP A 82 23.64 -11.94 -2.56
N GLY A 83 22.41 -12.20 -3.03
CA GLY A 83 21.52 -13.24 -2.52
C GLY A 83 20.69 -12.84 -1.30
N SER A 84 20.87 -11.63 -0.74
CA SER A 84 20.05 -11.15 0.36
C SER A 84 18.60 -10.87 -0.10
N GLU A 85 17.65 -11.03 0.83
CA GLU A 85 16.24 -10.72 0.59
C GLU A 85 15.78 -9.56 1.48
N VAL A 86 14.96 -8.69 0.91
CA VAL A 86 14.31 -7.60 1.62
C VAL A 86 12.80 -7.75 1.48
N THR A 87 12.11 -7.95 2.59
CA THR A 87 10.65 -7.96 2.62
C THR A 87 10.15 -6.52 2.50
N VAL A 88 9.31 -6.27 1.50
CA VAL A 88 8.60 -5.00 1.29
C VAL A 88 7.31 -4.98 2.09
N GLY A 89 6.65 -6.14 2.21
CA GLY A 89 5.43 -6.30 2.99
C GLY A 89 4.81 -7.68 2.85
N HIS A 90 3.63 -7.84 3.47
CA HIS A 90 2.86 -9.09 3.41
C HIS A 90 1.50 -8.88 2.75
N VAL A 91 1.09 -9.87 1.97
CA VAL A 91 -0.23 -9.89 1.32
C VAL A 91 -1.32 -10.04 2.38
N ARG A 92 -2.26 -9.10 2.40
CA ARG A 92 -3.42 -9.10 3.31
C ARG A 92 -4.71 -9.53 2.64
N VAL A 93 -4.83 -9.25 1.33
CA VAL A 93 -5.95 -9.69 0.50
C VAL A 93 -5.39 -10.16 -0.83
N TRP A 94 -5.87 -11.30 -1.30
CA TRP A 94 -5.55 -11.87 -2.60
C TRP A 94 -6.82 -12.33 -3.28
N GLU A 95 -7.32 -11.52 -4.22
CA GLU A 95 -8.52 -11.80 -5.02
C GLU A 95 -8.14 -11.73 -6.50
N PRO A 96 -7.81 -12.88 -7.12
CA PRO A 96 -7.31 -12.90 -8.51
C PRO A 96 -8.25 -12.20 -9.49
N GLY A 97 -7.69 -11.30 -10.28
CA GLY A 97 -8.44 -10.52 -11.26
C GLY A 97 -9.28 -9.38 -10.68
N ALA A 98 -9.29 -9.19 -9.36
CA ALA A 98 -10.10 -8.17 -8.71
C ALA A 98 -9.30 -7.24 -7.78
N ARG A 99 -8.60 -7.79 -6.80
CA ARG A 99 -8.01 -6.97 -5.74
C ARG A 99 -6.78 -7.61 -5.10
N LEU A 100 -5.77 -6.78 -4.86
CA LEU A 100 -4.59 -7.08 -4.04
C LEU A 100 -4.52 -6.06 -2.91
N VAL A 101 -4.24 -6.49 -1.69
CA VAL A 101 -3.87 -5.59 -0.58
C VAL A 101 -2.58 -6.11 0.03
N VAL A 102 -1.60 -5.22 0.18
CA VAL A 102 -0.28 -5.53 0.76
C VAL A 102 0.04 -4.52 1.85
N GLY A 103 0.56 -4.99 2.98
CA GLY A 103 1.20 -4.12 3.94
C GLY A 103 2.49 -3.53 3.34
N TRP A 104 2.74 -2.24 3.58
CA TRP A 104 3.97 -1.59 3.20
C TRP A 104 4.86 -1.47 4.43
N GLU A 105 5.77 -2.44 4.60
CA GLU A 105 6.61 -2.60 5.80
C GLU A 105 7.97 -1.91 5.63
N ILE A 106 7.92 -0.72 5.05
CA ILE A 106 9.08 0.13 4.81
C ILE A 106 8.89 1.44 5.57
N SER A 107 9.88 1.79 6.37
CA SER A 107 9.89 3.04 7.15
C SER A 107 10.07 4.28 6.27
N ALA A 108 9.78 5.47 6.82
CA ALA A 108 10.00 6.75 6.15
C ALA A 108 11.47 7.02 5.78
N GLN A 109 12.41 6.28 6.38
CA GLN A 109 13.84 6.31 6.06
C GLN A 109 14.24 5.27 5.01
N TRP A 110 13.25 4.66 4.32
CA TRP A 110 13.45 3.65 3.28
C TRP A 110 14.21 2.42 3.77
N LYS A 111 13.88 1.96 4.96
CA LYS A 111 14.43 0.73 5.56
C LYS A 111 13.29 -0.24 5.88
N PRO A 112 13.53 -1.55 5.75
CA PRO A 112 12.58 -2.55 6.23
C PRO A 112 12.25 -2.32 7.71
N ASP A 113 10.97 -2.42 8.06
CA ASP A 113 10.48 -2.29 9.43
C ASP A 113 9.63 -3.51 9.78
N ALA A 114 10.13 -4.35 10.67
CA ALA A 114 9.45 -5.58 11.10
C ALA A 114 8.22 -5.32 11.98
N ARG A 115 7.97 -4.06 12.36
CA ARG A 115 6.78 -3.67 13.15
C ARG A 115 5.57 -3.54 12.24
N VAL A 116 4.94 -4.66 11.94
CA VAL A 116 3.80 -4.75 11.00
C VAL A 116 2.62 -3.86 11.38
N GLU A 117 2.49 -3.50 12.66
CA GLU A 117 1.48 -2.59 13.17
C GLU A 117 1.70 -1.13 12.71
N LEU A 118 2.93 -0.77 12.36
CA LEU A 118 3.29 0.54 11.82
C LEU A 118 3.18 0.61 10.29
N ALA A 119 3.00 -0.54 9.64
CA ALA A 119 2.93 -0.61 8.18
C ALA A 119 1.75 0.19 7.65
N SER A 120 2.00 1.03 6.65
CA SER A 120 0.95 1.55 5.78
C SER A 120 0.43 0.45 4.85
N GLU A 121 -0.57 0.73 4.04
CA GLU A 121 -1.24 -0.29 3.25
C GLU A 121 -1.41 0.16 1.80
N VAL A 122 -1.08 -0.72 0.87
CA VAL A 122 -1.31 -0.52 -0.57
C VAL A 122 -2.43 -1.44 -1.02
N GLU A 123 -3.51 -0.86 -1.51
CA GLU A 123 -4.58 -1.58 -2.18
C GLU A 123 -4.56 -1.30 -3.68
N VAL A 124 -4.69 -2.34 -4.48
CA VAL A 124 -4.79 -2.26 -5.94
C VAL A 124 -6.05 -2.99 -6.39
N ARG A 125 -6.93 -2.28 -7.10
CA ARG A 125 -8.17 -2.80 -7.67
C ARG A 125 -8.08 -2.86 -9.18
N PHE A 126 -8.61 -3.94 -9.74
CA PHE A 126 -8.65 -4.18 -11.17
C PHE A 126 -10.10 -4.19 -11.63
N ILE A 127 -10.49 -3.23 -12.45
CA ILE A 127 -11.87 -2.98 -12.84
C ILE A 127 -11.98 -3.15 -14.35
N ALA A 128 -12.68 -4.19 -14.78
CA ALA A 128 -12.91 -4.42 -16.20
C ALA A 128 -13.80 -3.29 -16.77
N GLU A 129 -13.31 -2.61 -17.80
CA GLU A 129 -14.05 -1.63 -18.59
C GLU A 129 -14.45 -2.19 -19.97
N GLY A 130 -14.08 -3.45 -20.23
CA GLY A 130 -14.35 -4.19 -21.45
C GLY A 130 -13.51 -5.46 -21.51
N PRO A 131 -13.66 -6.28 -22.55
CA PRO A 131 -12.93 -7.55 -22.67
C PRO A 131 -11.41 -7.39 -22.72
N ALA A 132 -10.93 -6.29 -23.30
CA ALA A 132 -9.52 -5.98 -23.47
C ALA A 132 -9.16 -4.61 -22.86
N ARG A 133 -9.86 -4.17 -21.83
CA ARG A 133 -9.60 -2.88 -21.18
C ARG A 133 -9.86 -2.99 -19.69
N THR A 134 -8.86 -2.57 -18.90
CA THR A 134 -8.92 -2.62 -17.43
C THR A 134 -8.46 -1.29 -16.86
N ARG A 135 -9.25 -0.72 -15.95
CA ARG A 135 -8.84 0.38 -15.10
C ARG A 135 -8.24 -0.19 -13.82
N VAL A 136 -7.02 0.23 -13.52
CA VAL A 136 -6.29 -0.15 -12.30
C VAL A 136 -6.27 1.05 -11.37
N GLU A 137 -6.82 0.88 -10.17
CA GLU A 137 -6.85 1.89 -9.13
C GLU A 137 -5.93 1.47 -7.99
N LEU A 138 -5.04 2.37 -7.58
CA LEU A 138 -4.13 2.18 -6.47
C LEU A 138 -4.45 3.18 -5.37
N GLU A 139 -4.62 2.69 -4.15
CA GLU A 139 -4.71 3.49 -2.93
C GLU A 139 -3.61 3.08 -1.96
N HIS A 140 -2.77 4.03 -1.56
CA HIS A 140 -1.81 3.86 -0.47
C HIS A 140 -2.30 4.68 0.72
N ARG A 141 -2.54 4.02 1.85
CA ARG A 141 -3.26 4.58 3.02
C ARG A 141 -2.63 4.18 4.34
N ASP A 142 -3.22 4.67 5.43
CA ASP A 142 -2.87 4.34 6.82
C ASP A 142 -1.46 4.81 7.22
N PHE A 143 -0.99 5.88 6.62
CA PHE A 143 0.32 6.46 6.91
C PHE A 143 0.47 6.92 8.37
N GLU A 144 -0.64 7.28 9.01
CA GLU A 144 -0.66 7.68 10.42
C GLU A 144 -0.17 6.61 11.38
N ARG A 145 -0.14 5.34 10.97
CA ARG A 145 0.44 4.25 11.77
C ARG A 145 1.93 4.43 12.04
N MET A 146 2.64 5.11 11.13
CA MET A 146 4.06 5.47 11.31
C MET A 146 4.29 6.66 12.25
N GLY A 147 3.21 7.27 12.77
CA GLY A 147 3.25 8.58 13.42
C GLY A 147 3.14 9.72 12.41
N LYS A 148 2.88 10.94 12.90
CA LYS A 148 2.55 12.08 12.04
C LYS A 148 3.70 12.44 11.08
N ALA A 149 4.89 12.67 11.60
CA ALA A 149 6.01 13.16 10.80
C ALA A 149 6.48 12.15 9.76
N ASP A 150 6.68 10.90 10.16
CA ASP A 150 7.11 9.83 9.26
C ASP A 150 6.02 9.47 8.26
N GLY A 151 4.75 9.47 8.68
CA GLY A 151 3.63 9.22 7.80
C GLY A 151 3.45 10.30 6.73
N GLU A 152 3.56 11.59 7.08
CA GLU A 152 3.52 12.70 6.11
C GLU A 152 4.70 12.63 5.14
N SER A 153 5.90 12.30 5.63
CA SER A 153 7.10 12.11 4.80
C SER A 153 6.93 10.96 3.81
N MET A 154 6.54 9.77 4.29
CA MET A 154 6.29 8.60 3.45
C MET A 154 5.22 8.91 2.39
N ARG A 155 4.10 9.50 2.81
CA ARG A 155 3.03 9.89 1.87
C ARG A 155 3.55 10.77 0.74
N GLY A 156 4.36 11.80 1.06
CA GLY A 156 4.95 12.69 0.06
C GLY A 156 5.83 11.95 -0.94
N HIS A 157 6.68 11.05 -0.46
CA HIS A 157 7.57 10.25 -1.32
C HIS A 157 6.79 9.33 -2.27
N VAL A 158 5.81 8.57 -1.75
CA VAL A 158 5.07 7.61 -2.58
C VAL A 158 4.07 8.30 -3.52
N ASP A 159 3.56 9.50 -3.16
CA ASP A 159 2.71 10.30 -4.05
C ASP A 159 3.45 10.69 -5.34
N GLY A 160 4.72 11.03 -5.22
CA GLY A 160 5.60 11.31 -6.35
C GLY A 160 6.11 10.05 -7.07
N GLY A 161 6.23 8.92 -6.37
CA GLY A 161 6.81 7.69 -6.91
C GLY A 161 5.82 6.82 -7.70
N TRP A 162 4.60 6.67 -7.24
CA TRP A 162 3.60 5.77 -7.85
C TRP A 162 3.30 6.04 -9.32
N PRO A 163 3.23 7.29 -9.83
CA PRO A 163 2.98 7.52 -11.25
C PRO A 163 4.00 6.81 -12.15
N GLY A 164 5.29 6.96 -11.90
CA GLY A 164 6.33 6.30 -12.67
C GLY A 164 6.30 4.76 -12.57
N MET A 165 5.93 4.21 -11.39
CA MET A 165 5.75 2.77 -11.22
C MET A 165 4.58 2.25 -12.05
N LEU A 166 3.43 2.92 -12.02
CA LEU A 166 2.26 2.54 -12.80
C LEU A 166 2.50 2.67 -14.30
N GLU A 167 3.32 3.62 -14.76
CA GLU A 167 3.74 3.69 -16.16
C GLU A 167 4.61 2.49 -16.57
N CYS A 168 5.54 2.04 -15.70
CA CYS A 168 6.33 0.83 -15.95
C CYS A 168 5.41 -0.40 -16.07
N TYR A 169 4.47 -0.54 -15.14
CA TYR A 169 3.45 -1.59 -15.17
C TYR A 169 2.62 -1.54 -16.46
N ALA A 170 2.11 -0.37 -16.86
CA ALA A 170 1.27 -0.24 -18.04
C ALA A 170 2.01 -0.61 -19.34
N ARG A 171 3.30 -0.23 -19.44
CA ARG A 171 4.15 -0.65 -20.56
C ARG A 171 4.30 -2.17 -20.64
N GLU A 172 4.49 -2.83 -19.50
CA GLU A 172 4.60 -4.30 -19.47
C GLU A 172 3.25 -4.97 -19.79
N ALA A 173 2.15 -4.46 -19.27
CA ALA A 173 0.81 -4.98 -19.55
C ALA A 173 0.46 -4.90 -21.06
N ALA A 174 0.92 -3.84 -21.74
CA ALA A 174 0.73 -3.69 -23.19
C ALA A 174 1.55 -4.67 -24.01
N ARG A 175 2.75 -5.07 -23.57
CA ARG A 175 3.68 -5.95 -24.33
C ARG A 175 3.10 -7.35 -24.56
N ASN A 176 2.31 -7.86 -23.64
CA ASN A 176 1.76 -9.21 -23.65
C ASN A 176 0.27 -9.28 -23.99
N GLY A 177 -0.39 -8.12 -24.17
CA GLY A 177 -1.79 -8.04 -24.61
C GLY A 177 -1.99 -8.31 -26.10
N SER A 178 -0.91 -8.48 -26.87
CA SER A 178 -0.93 -8.65 -28.33
C SER A 178 -0.63 -10.10 -28.77
N ALA A 179 -0.82 -11.10 -27.92
CA ALA A 179 -0.81 -12.49 -28.38
C ALA A 179 -2.18 -12.83 -28.98
N PRO A 180 -2.26 -13.38 -30.21
CA PRO A 180 -3.48 -13.71 -30.91
C PRO A 180 -4.28 -14.81 -30.22
#